data_f296e3d0929530740af1660f14820307
#
_entry.id   f296e3d0929530740af1660f14820307
#
_cell.length_a   1.000
_cell.length_b   1.000
_cell.length_c   1.000
_cell.angle_alpha   90.00
_cell.angle_beta   90.00
_cell.angle_gamma   90.00
#
_symmetry.space_group_name_H-M   'P 1'
#
loop_
_entity.id
_entity.type
_entity.pdbx_description
1 polymer ?
#
loop_
_entity_poly.entity_id
_entity_poly.type
_entity_poly.pdbx_seq_one_letter_code
_entity_poly.pdbx_strand_id
1 'polypeptide(L)'
;YRGGKTDFKNQFRKDKINIIRSMDLLVIDEVSMVRADLLDAISDVLRRYKDHSKPFGGVQLLLIGDLQQLAPVAKDDEWNLLKEHYPSTFFFDSKALSESNYFCIELTHVYRQSDTNFINLLNNIRENRFDDKTLQRLNQRYIPNFRPDEQSGYITLTTHNYQAQQINNRKLAELPGQPYTFSAEINNDFPEYSYPTDDKLILKCGAQVMFVKNDSSSEKRYYNGKIGK
;
A
#
# COMPACT_ATOMS: atom_id res chain seq x y z
N TYR A 1 14.53 5.10 11.19
CA TYR A 1 14.41 6.31 12.01
C TYR A 1 14.64 5.92 13.47
N ARG A 2 15.72 6.35 14.10
CA ARG A 2 16.00 6.14 15.52
C ARG A 2 16.14 7.50 16.20
N GLY A 3 15.15 7.85 17.03
CA GLY A 3 15.24 8.97 17.96
C GLY A 3 15.48 10.36 17.34
N GLY A 4 14.72 10.75 16.33
CA GLY A 4 14.73 12.11 15.80
C GLY A 4 15.88 12.48 14.86
N LYS A 5 16.74 11.54 14.49
CA LYS A 5 17.78 11.73 13.43
C LYS A 5 17.76 10.56 12.46
N THR A 6 17.61 10.86 11.18
CA THR A 6 17.75 9.88 10.11
C THR A 6 19.21 9.48 10.01
N ASP A 7 19.53 8.21 10.30
CA ASP A 7 20.90 7.70 10.19
C ASP A 7 21.22 7.37 8.72
N PHE A 8 21.77 8.34 7.99
CA PHE A 8 22.14 8.21 6.58
C PHE A 8 23.51 7.52 6.43
N LYS A 9 23.68 6.31 6.94
CA LYS A 9 24.94 5.56 6.76
C LYS A 9 25.23 5.22 5.31
N ASN A 10 24.25 5.16 4.43
CA ASN A 10 24.41 4.85 3.02
C ASN A 10 24.27 6.11 2.15
N GLN A 11 25.32 6.47 1.44
CA GLN A 11 25.23 7.47 0.39
C GLN A 11 24.46 6.88 -0.80
N PHE A 12 23.48 7.63 -1.30
CA PHE A 12 22.82 7.26 -2.55
C PHE A 12 23.80 7.27 -3.72
N ARG A 13 23.56 6.40 -4.71
CA ARG A 13 24.27 6.43 -5.97
C ARG A 13 24.05 7.78 -6.66
N LYS A 14 25.04 8.23 -7.43
CA LYS A 14 24.99 9.53 -8.14
C LYS A 14 23.70 9.74 -8.95
N ASP A 15 23.24 8.70 -9.62
CA ASP A 15 22.00 8.76 -10.42
C ASP A 15 20.77 9.11 -9.57
N LYS A 16 20.62 8.48 -8.39
CA LYS A 16 19.54 8.79 -7.44
C LYS A 16 19.65 10.22 -6.91
N ILE A 17 20.85 10.68 -6.61
CA ILE A 17 21.10 12.06 -6.16
C ILE A 17 20.69 13.06 -7.25
N ASN A 18 21.01 12.78 -8.51
CA ASN A 18 20.65 13.63 -9.63
C ASN A 18 19.13 13.70 -9.80
N ILE A 19 18.42 12.56 -9.68
CA ILE A 19 16.94 12.53 -9.70
C ILE A 19 16.38 13.40 -8.58
N ILE A 20 16.87 13.26 -7.34
CA ILE A 20 16.40 14.07 -6.21
C ILE A 20 16.64 15.56 -6.47
N ARG A 21 17.81 15.93 -6.99
CA ARG A 21 18.17 17.33 -7.28
C ARG A 21 17.32 17.94 -8.37
N SER A 22 16.91 17.18 -9.38
CA SER A 22 16.07 17.65 -10.49
C SER A 22 14.56 17.59 -10.20
N MET A 23 14.16 17.08 -9.04
CA MET A 23 12.75 16.90 -8.69
C MET A 23 12.09 18.23 -8.34
N ASP A 24 11.06 18.63 -9.07
CA ASP A 24 10.25 19.82 -8.78
C ASP A 24 8.92 19.47 -8.12
N LEU A 25 8.41 18.27 -8.38
CA LEU A 25 7.16 17.76 -7.84
C LEU A 25 7.35 16.32 -7.31
N LEU A 26 6.91 16.07 -6.10
CA LEU A 26 6.78 14.73 -5.53
C LEU A 26 5.30 14.40 -5.35
N VAL A 27 4.84 13.36 -6.03
CA VAL A 27 3.49 12.82 -5.87
C VAL A 27 3.56 11.61 -4.93
N ILE A 28 2.74 11.63 -3.88
CA ILE A 28 2.57 10.51 -2.95
C ILE A 28 1.13 10.06 -3.05
N ASP A 29 0.91 8.92 -3.69
CA ASP A 29 -0.39 8.27 -3.77
C ASP A 29 -0.62 7.38 -2.54
N GLU A 30 -1.89 7.11 -2.20
CA GLU A 30 -2.30 6.36 -0.99
C GLU A 30 -1.65 6.92 0.30
N VAL A 31 -1.59 8.24 0.43
CA VAL A 31 -0.91 8.91 1.55
C VAL A 31 -1.50 8.55 2.91
N SER A 32 -2.76 8.09 2.97
CA SER A 32 -3.39 7.58 4.19
C SER A 32 -2.61 6.44 4.85
N MET A 33 -1.83 5.66 4.07
CA MET A 33 -0.99 4.57 4.56
C MET A 33 0.44 5.01 4.90
N VAL A 34 0.79 6.27 4.68
CA VAL A 34 2.13 6.80 4.95
C VAL A 34 2.20 7.27 6.40
N ARG A 35 3.20 6.79 7.14
CA ARG A 35 3.44 7.22 8.53
C ARG A 35 4.07 8.61 8.59
N ALA A 36 3.78 9.34 9.67
CA ALA A 36 4.33 10.67 9.93
C ALA A 36 5.87 10.69 9.91
N ASP A 37 6.51 9.72 10.56
CA ASP A 37 7.97 9.60 10.61
C ASP A 37 8.59 9.31 9.23
N LEU A 38 7.89 8.55 8.37
CA LEU A 38 8.34 8.30 7.00
C LEU A 38 8.26 9.58 6.16
N LEU A 39 7.20 10.37 6.32
CA LEU A 39 7.07 11.64 5.61
C LEU A 39 8.15 12.65 6.05
N ASP A 40 8.48 12.70 7.36
CA ASP A 40 9.60 13.49 7.87
C ASP A 40 10.94 13.00 7.31
N ALA A 41 11.16 11.68 7.22
CA ALA A 41 12.37 11.13 6.62
C ALA A 41 12.50 11.49 5.13
N ILE A 42 11.38 11.53 4.38
CA ILE A 42 11.36 12.04 3.00
C ILE A 42 11.79 13.50 2.96
N SER A 43 11.24 14.35 3.86
CA SER A 43 11.64 15.75 3.97
C SER A 43 13.13 15.90 4.24
N ASP A 44 13.68 15.13 5.18
CA ASP A 44 15.10 15.16 5.53
C ASP A 44 16.00 14.81 4.33
N VAL A 45 15.60 13.78 3.57
CA VAL A 45 16.32 13.41 2.33
C VAL A 45 16.29 14.56 1.31
N LEU A 46 15.12 15.14 1.07
CA LEU A 46 14.97 16.23 0.11
C LEU A 46 15.74 17.47 0.55
N ARG A 47 15.68 17.85 1.82
CA ARG A 47 16.45 18.95 2.39
C ARG A 47 17.96 18.74 2.22
N ARG A 48 18.44 17.52 2.43
CA ARG A 48 19.88 17.20 2.30
C ARG A 48 20.42 17.44 0.89
N TYR A 49 19.64 17.18 -0.15
CA TYR A 49 20.12 17.21 -1.53
C TYR A 49 19.62 18.43 -2.34
N LYS A 50 18.69 19.21 -1.78
CA LYS A 50 18.14 20.44 -2.40
C LYS A 50 18.33 21.63 -1.47
N ASP A 51 17.29 22.11 -0.84
CA ASP A 51 17.32 23.31 0.03
C ASP A 51 17.16 22.91 1.50
N HIS A 52 18.22 23.07 2.28
CA HIS A 52 18.23 22.72 3.70
C HIS A 52 17.30 23.57 4.55
N SER A 53 16.97 24.79 4.10
CA SER A 53 16.18 25.77 4.85
C SER A 53 14.67 25.57 4.71
N LYS A 54 14.23 24.78 3.71
CA LYS A 54 12.81 24.60 3.39
C LYS A 54 12.32 23.20 3.71
N PRO A 55 11.11 23.03 4.25
CA PRO A 55 10.46 21.73 4.32
C PRO A 55 10.47 21.06 2.94
N PHE A 56 10.71 19.75 2.91
CA PHE A 56 10.82 18.94 1.70
C PHE A 56 11.82 19.48 0.66
N GLY A 57 12.83 20.24 1.11
CA GLY A 57 13.84 20.84 0.23
C GLY A 57 13.28 21.84 -0.78
N GLY A 58 12.09 22.38 -0.55
CA GLY A 58 11.37 23.27 -1.46
C GLY A 58 10.70 22.55 -2.66
N VAL A 59 10.64 21.22 -2.64
CA VAL A 59 9.90 20.43 -3.64
C VAL A 59 8.40 20.59 -3.40
N GLN A 60 7.63 20.78 -4.44
CA GLN A 60 6.17 20.78 -4.37
C GLN A 60 5.67 19.37 -4.05
N LEU A 61 4.72 19.24 -3.11
CA LEU A 61 4.07 17.97 -2.79
C LEU A 61 2.67 17.92 -3.38
N LEU A 62 2.31 16.76 -3.92
CA LEU A 62 0.94 16.37 -4.20
C LEU A 62 0.65 15.09 -3.44
N LEU A 63 -0.17 15.20 -2.39
CA LEU A 63 -0.58 14.09 -1.54
C LEU A 63 -1.99 13.66 -1.96
N ILE A 64 -2.14 12.39 -2.34
CA ILE A 64 -3.41 11.82 -2.79
C ILE A 64 -3.75 10.66 -1.88
N GLY A 65 -4.99 10.59 -1.39
CA GLY A 65 -5.40 9.48 -0.53
C GLY A 65 -6.80 9.66 0.03
N ASP A 66 -7.22 8.66 0.79
CA ASP A 66 -8.52 8.63 1.46
C ASP A 66 -8.32 8.17 2.91
N LEU A 67 -8.54 9.08 3.86
CA LEU A 67 -8.38 8.82 5.30
C LEU A 67 -9.40 7.80 5.86
N GLN A 68 -10.45 7.48 5.10
CA GLN A 68 -11.44 6.47 5.47
C GLN A 68 -11.05 5.05 5.01
N GLN A 69 -9.96 4.95 4.22
CA GLN A 69 -9.39 3.67 3.79
C GLN A 69 -8.34 3.18 4.81
N LEU A 70 -7.33 2.42 4.35
CA LEU A 70 -6.35 1.83 5.25
C LEU A 70 -5.47 2.88 5.93
N ALA A 71 -5.36 2.77 7.25
CA ALA A 71 -4.47 3.58 8.07
C ALA A 71 -3.01 3.08 7.99
N PRO A 72 -2.04 3.92 8.39
CA PRO A 72 -0.66 3.49 8.51
C PRO A 72 -0.51 2.35 9.52
N VAL A 73 0.32 1.37 9.20
CA VAL A 73 0.61 0.26 10.11
C VAL A 73 1.92 0.55 10.86
N ALA A 74 1.85 0.51 12.17
CA ALA A 74 3.02 0.50 13.05
C ALA A 74 2.89 -0.69 14.01
N LYS A 75 3.99 -1.43 14.22
CA LYS A 75 4.03 -2.47 15.24
C LYS A 75 4.07 -1.82 16.64
N ASP A 76 3.65 -2.55 17.65
CA ASP A 76 3.57 -2.01 19.02
C ASP A 76 4.92 -1.50 19.54
N ASP A 77 6.02 -2.20 19.23
CA ASP A 77 7.38 -1.79 19.57
C ASP A 77 7.81 -0.51 18.83
N GLU A 78 7.47 -0.39 17.55
CA GLU A 78 7.71 0.82 16.76
C GLU A 78 6.87 1.99 17.29
N TRP A 79 5.58 1.77 17.54
CA TRP A 79 4.69 2.82 18.05
C TRP A 79 5.13 3.32 19.44
N ASN A 80 5.60 2.42 20.31
CA ASN A 80 6.12 2.83 21.63
C ASN A 80 7.29 3.80 21.54
N LEU A 81 8.07 3.77 20.47
CA LEU A 81 9.14 4.75 20.22
C LEU A 81 8.61 6.02 19.54
N LEU A 82 7.64 5.89 18.64
CA LEU A 82 7.13 7.01 17.83
C LEU A 82 6.19 7.93 18.62
N LYS A 83 5.38 7.38 19.53
CA LYS A 83 4.40 8.16 20.32
C LYS A 83 5.01 9.27 21.20
N GLU A 84 6.31 9.20 21.49
CA GLU A 84 7.03 10.27 22.19
C GLU A 84 7.29 11.47 21.27
N HIS A 85 7.19 11.28 19.94
CA HIS A 85 7.55 12.28 18.94
C HIS A 85 6.38 12.72 18.07
N TYR A 86 5.31 11.90 17.98
CA TYR A 86 4.16 12.10 17.10
C TYR A 86 2.85 11.82 17.85
N PRO A 87 1.82 12.70 17.70
CA PRO A 87 0.50 12.48 18.28
C PRO A 87 -0.20 11.23 17.73
N SER A 88 0.01 10.92 16.44
CA SER A 88 -0.49 9.72 15.80
C SER A 88 0.49 9.20 14.73
N THR A 89 0.15 8.04 14.13
CA THR A 89 0.93 7.48 13.03
C THR A 89 0.65 8.14 11.69
N PHE A 90 -0.42 8.92 11.55
CA PHE A 90 -0.86 9.47 10.27
C PHE A 90 0.08 10.54 9.74
N PHE A 91 0.18 10.63 8.41
CA PHE A 91 1.05 11.55 7.69
C PHE A 91 0.86 13.02 8.07
N PHE A 92 -0.37 13.43 8.43
CA PHE A 92 -0.67 14.82 8.77
C PHE A 92 -0.07 15.27 10.12
N ASP A 93 0.41 14.32 10.94
CA ASP A 93 1.18 14.62 12.15
C ASP A 93 2.70 14.71 11.90
N SER A 94 3.13 14.68 10.62
CA SER A 94 4.50 14.97 10.22
C SER A 94 4.91 16.40 10.62
N LYS A 95 6.07 16.55 11.23
CA LYS A 95 6.64 17.86 11.61
C LYS A 95 6.94 18.71 10.39
N ALA A 96 7.51 18.10 9.36
CA ALA A 96 7.81 18.79 8.10
C ALA A 96 6.55 19.29 7.39
N LEU A 97 5.45 18.55 7.49
CA LEU A 97 4.17 18.98 6.91
C LEU A 97 3.58 20.13 7.71
N SER A 98 3.68 20.11 9.05
CA SER A 98 3.20 21.20 9.91
C SER A 98 3.95 22.52 9.69
N GLU A 99 5.20 22.47 9.21
CA GLU A 99 5.99 23.63 8.80
C GLU A 99 5.65 24.13 7.39
N SER A 100 4.78 23.41 6.65
CA SER A 100 4.44 23.69 5.27
C SER A 100 3.06 24.33 5.14
N ASN A 101 2.92 25.26 4.20
CA ASN A 101 1.59 25.76 3.81
C ASN A 101 0.99 24.78 2.80
N TYR A 102 -0.18 24.23 3.12
CA TYR A 102 -0.91 23.35 2.21
C TYR A 102 -2.41 23.65 2.24
N PHE A 103 -3.11 23.19 1.21
CA PHE A 103 -4.57 23.25 1.15
C PHE A 103 -5.10 21.89 0.73
N CYS A 104 -6.30 21.55 1.22
CA CYS A 104 -6.99 20.33 0.87
C CYS A 104 -8.04 20.59 -0.20
N ILE A 105 -8.13 19.66 -1.15
CA ILE A 105 -9.20 19.59 -2.13
C ILE A 105 -9.89 18.24 -1.94
N GLU A 106 -11.18 18.27 -1.63
CA GLU A 106 -11.98 17.06 -1.56
C GLU A 106 -12.61 16.78 -2.94
N LEU A 107 -12.34 15.58 -3.48
CA LEU A 107 -12.96 15.11 -4.71
C LEU A 107 -14.30 14.46 -4.37
N THR A 108 -15.38 14.99 -4.93
CA THR A 108 -16.76 14.56 -4.62
C THR A 108 -17.37 13.67 -5.69
N HIS A 109 -16.82 13.67 -6.91
CA HIS A 109 -17.38 12.89 -8.01
C HIS A 109 -16.79 11.48 -8.07
N VAL A 110 -17.66 10.47 -8.11
CA VAL A 110 -17.29 9.06 -8.21
C VAL A 110 -17.36 8.59 -9.66
N TYR A 111 -16.21 8.27 -10.25
CA TYR A 111 -16.11 7.75 -11.63
C TYR A 111 -16.10 6.21 -11.69
N ARG A 112 -15.69 5.53 -10.61
CA ARG A 112 -15.52 4.06 -10.57
C ARG A 112 -16.83 3.30 -10.61
N GLN A 113 -17.89 3.89 -10.03
CA GLN A 113 -19.21 3.26 -9.86
C GLN A 113 -20.28 4.16 -10.46
N SER A 114 -21.27 3.55 -11.14
CA SER A 114 -22.44 4.23 -11.68
C SER A 114 -23.74 3.93 -10.92
N ASP A 115 -23.75 2.88 -10.08
CA ASP A 115 -24.91 2.55 -9.24
C ASP A 115 -25.01 3.51 -8.05
N THR A 116 -25.93 4.46 -8.16
CA THR A 116 -26.19 5.48 -7.15
C THR A 116 -26.56 4.89 -5.79
N ASN A 117 -27.29 3.75 -5.75
CA ASN A 117 -27.66 3.10 -4.50
C ASN A 117 -26.44 2.52 -3.81
N PHE A 118 -25.51 1.95 -4.58
CA PHE A 118 -24.25 1.43 -4.05
C PHE A 118 -23.33 2.55 -3.59
N ILE A 119 -23.21 3.63 -4.36
CA ILE A 119 -22.46 4.83 -3.96
C ILE A 119 -22.97 5.40 -2.64
N ASN A 120 -24.30 5.57 -2.51
CA ASN A 120 -24.92 6.06 -1.27
C ASN A 120 -24.67 5.12 -0.08
N LEU A 121 -24.70 3.81 -0.30
CA LEU A 121 -24.37 2.82 0.72
C LEU A 121 -22.92 2.98 1.21
N LEU A 122 -21.98 3.10 0.30
CA LEU A 122 -20.56 3.30 0.63
C LEU A 122 -20.32 4.63 1.35
N ASN A 123 -20.98 5.72 0.92
CA ASN A 123 -20.86 7.03 1.56
C ASN A 123 -21.46 6.99 2.99
N ASN A 124 -22.57 6.30 3.21
CA ASN A 124 -23.12 6.14 4.56
C ASN A 124 -22.14 5.42 5.50
N ILE A 125 -21.45 4.39 5.00
CA ILE A 125 -20.40 3.69 5.77
C ILE A 125 -19.23 4.63 6.04
N ARG A 126 -18.74 5.31 5.01
CA ARG A 126 -17.61 6.25 5.08
C ARG A 126 -17.84 7.36 6.10
N GLU A 127 -19.05 7.91 6.14
CA GLU A 127 -19.42 9.03 7.01
C GLU A 127 -19.97 8.58 8.39
N ASN A 128 -19.85 7.28 8.67
CA ASN A 128 -20.38 6.66 9.90
C ASN A 128 -21.89 6.93 10.13
N ARG A 129 -22.64 7.08 9.04
CA ARG A 129 -24.11 7.21 9.05
C ARG A 129 -24.76 5.85 8.86
N PHE A 130 -24.58 4.97 9.85
CA PHE A 130 -24.97 3.57 9.78
C PHE A 130 -26.34 3.38 10.43
N ASP A 131 -27.39 3.31 9.60
CA ASP A 131 -28.75 3.01 10.01
C ASP A 131 -29.14 1.55 9.71
N ASP A 132 -30.29 1.12 10.22
CA ASP A 132 -30.80 -0.24 10.01
C ASP A 132 -31.00 -0.57 8.52
N LYS A 133 -31.35 0.43 7.69
CA LYS A 133 -31.52 0.24 6.24
C LYS A 133 -30.18 -0.03 5.55
N THR A 134 -29.15 0.69 5.97
CA THR A 134 -27.79 0.49 5.49
C THR A 134 -27.29 -0.91 5.84
N LEU A 135 -27.52 -1.33 7.09
CA LEU A 135 -27.20 -2.67 7.56
C LEU A 135 -27.94 -3.77 6.79
N GLN A 136 -29.26 -3.61 6.60
CA GLN A 136 -30.05 -4.56 5.82
C GLN A 136 -29.55 -4.69 4.37
N ARG A 137 -29.21 -3.57 3.71
CA ARG A 137 -28.68 -3.59 2.35
C ARG A 137 -27.32 -4.29 2.27
N LEU A 138 -26.43 -4.09 3.23
CA LEU A 138 -25.17 -4.83 3.31
C LEU A 138 -25.41 -6.32 3.50
N ASN A 139 -26.30 -6.68 4.42
CA ASN A 139 -26.61 -8.08 4.73
C ASN A 139 -27.24 -8.83 3.57
N GLN A 140 -27.88 -8.14 2.61
CA GLN A 140 -28.36 -8.76 1.36
C GLN A 140 -27.22 -9.31 0.50
N ARG A 141 -25.99 -8.84 0.70
CA ARG A 141 -24.80 -9.36 0.01
C ARG A 141 -24.13 -10.52 0.76
N TYR A 142 -24.55 -10.78 1.98
CA TYR A 142 -24.04 -11.91 2.76
C TYR A 142 -24.69 -13.21 2.28
N ILE A 143 -23.90 -14.08 1.72
CA ILE A 143 -24.33 -15.43 1.27
C ILE A 143 -23.57 -16.44 2.12
N PRO A 144 -24.23 -17.15 3.04
CA PRO A 144 -23.59 -18.19 3.84
C PRO A 144 -22.96 -19.26 2.93
N ASN A 145 -21.72 -19.66 3.25
CA ASN A 145 -20.99 -20.69 2.51
C ASN A 145 -20.84 -20.40 1.00
N PHE A 146 -20.74 -19.12 0.63
CA PHE A 146 -20.58 -18.72 -0.76
C PHE A 146 -19.39 -19.44 -1.42
N ARG A 147 -19.66 -20.14 -2.50
CA ARG A 147 -18.66 -20.82 -3.32
C ARG A 147 -18.82 -20.30 -4.74
N PRO A 148 -18.01 -19.32 -5.14
CA PRO A 148 -18.04 -18.83 -6.52
C PRO A 148 -17.57 -19.91 -7.50
N ASP A 149 -18.14 -19.89 -8.70
CA ASP A 149 -17.62 -20.66 -9.82
C ASP A 149 -16.19 -20.20 -10.14
N GLU A 150 -15.30 -21.12 -10.49
CA GLU A 150 -13.90 -20.84 -10.80
C GLU A 150 -13.72 -19.90 -12.00
N GLN A 151 -14.70 -19.84 -12.90
CA GLN A 151 -14.69 -18.96 -14.07
C GLN A 151 -15.27 -17.57 -13.78
N SER A 152 -15.90 -17.37 -12.62
CA SER A 152 -16.60 -16.13 -12.27
C SER A 152 -15.68 -14.95 -11.90
N GLY A 153 -14.36 -15.19 -11.84
CA GLY A 153 -13.38 -14.13 -11.58
C GLY A 153 -13.39 -13.57 -10.15
N TYR A 154 -14.06 -14.24 -9.20
CA TYR A 154 -14.03 -13.82 -7.79
C TYR A 154 -12.65 -14.00 -7.18
N ILE A 155 -12.27 -13.03 -6.36
CA ILE A 155 -11.11 -13.12 -5.46
C ILE A 155 -11.60 -13.05 -4.01
N THR A 156 -10.85 -13.69 -3.11
CA THR A 156 -11.14 -13.63 -1.67
C THR A 156 -10.23 -12.60 -1.02
N LEU A 157 -10.82 -11.62 -0.33
CA LEU A 157 -10.09 -10.67 0.48
C LEU A 157 -10.04 -11.16 1.92
N THR A 158 -8.87 -11.08 2.55
CA THR A 158 -8.65 -11.47 3.95
C THR A 158 -7.91 -10.35 4.69
N THR A 159 -8.03 -10.36 6.01
CA THR A 159 -7.33 -9.40 6.87
C THR A 159 -5.90 -9.82 7.20
N HIS A 160 -5.54 -11.09 6.98
CA HIS A 160 -4.23 -11.65 7.35
C HIS A 160 -3.64 -12.49 6.23
N ASN A 161 -2.35 -12.34 5.99
CA ASN A 161 -1.61 -13.07 4.95
C ASN A 161 -1.70 -14.60 5.12
N TYR A 162 -1.65 -15.11 6.36
CA TYR A 162 -1.74 -16.55 6.59
C TYR A 162 -3.08 -17.16 6.11
N GLN A 163 -4.18 -16.40 6.22
CA GLN A 163 -5.49 -16.84 5.72
C GLN A 163 -5.50 -16.88 4.19
N ALA A 164 -4.92 -15.86 3.54
CA ALA A 164 -4.77 -15.84 2.10
C ALA A 164 -3.94 -17.04 1.63
N GLN A 165 -2.82 -17.32 2.30
CA GLN A 165 -1.95 -18.45 2.00
C GLN A 165 -2.66 -19.80 2.17
N GLN A 166 -3.44 -20.00 3.26
CA GLN A 166 -4.24 -21.22 3.45
C GLN A 166 -5.25 -21.43 2.32
N ILE A 167 -5.95 -20.36 1.89
CA ILE A 167 -6.92 -20.42 0.80
C ILE A 167 -6.19 -20.75 -0.52
N ASN A 168 -5.08 -20.08 -0.81
CA ASN A 168 -4.30 -20.29 -2.02
C ASN A 168 -3.72 -21.72 -2.10
N ASN A 169 -3.15 -22.21 -0.99
CA ASN A 169 -2.61 -23.58 -0.93
C ASN A 169 -3.70 -24.63 -1.15
N ARG A 170 -4.87 -24.45 -0.55
CA ARG A 170 -6.01 -25.35 -0.76
C ARG A 170 -6.43 -25.35 -2.24
N LYS A 171 -6.61 -24.15 -2.83
CA LYS A 171 -6.99 -24.01 -4.23
C LYS A 171 -5.94 -24.59 -5.17
N LEU A 172 -4.66 -24.40 -4.88
CA LEU A 172 -3.57 -25.00 -5.65
C LEU A 172 -3.56 -26.53 -5.55
N ALA A 173 -3.89 -27.09 -4.37
CA ALA A 173 -3.99 -28.54 -4.17
C ALA A 173 -5.13 -29.16 -5.01
N GLU A 174 -6.26 -28.46 -5.14
CA GLU A 174 -7.43 -28.87 -5.92
C GLU A 174 -7.15 -28.91 -7.43
N LEU A 175 -6.17 -28.16 -7.95
CA LEU A 175 -5.81 -28.16 -9.35
C LEU A 175 -5.13 -29.48 -9.76
N PRO A 176 -5.48 -30.03 -10.93
CA PRO A 176 -4.79 -31.20 -11.47
C PRO A 176 -3.36 -30.90 -11.90
N GLY A 177 -2.57 -31.94 -12.11
CA GLY A 177 -1.21 -31.85 -12.64
C GLY A 177 -0.12 -31.74 -11.59
N GLN A 178 1.11 -31.77 -12.06
CA GLN A 178 2.31 -31.71 -11.21
C GLN A 178 2.62 -30.27 -10.81
N PRO A 179 3.09 -30.05 -9.58
CA PRO A 179 3.54 -28.74 -9.14
C PRO A 179 4.92 -28.41 -9.72
N TYR A 180 5.11 -27.14 -10.05
CA TYR A 180 6.41 -26.55 -10.37
C TYR A 180 6.86 -25.72 -9.18
N THR A 181 8.09 -25.93 -8.73
CA THR A 181 8.67 -25.21 -7.60
C THR A 181 9.78 -24.28 -8.10
N PHE A 182 9.69 -23.02 -7.71
CA PHE A 182 10.67 -21.99 -8.00
C PHE A 182 11.26 -21.52 -6.66
N SER A 183 12.58 -21.67 -6.50
CA SER A 183 13.27 -21.22 -5.29
C SER A 183 13.88 -19.84 -5.53
N ALA A 184 13.69 -18.94 -4.56
CA ALA A 184 14.32 -17.63 -4.60
C ALA A 184 15.81 -17.75 -4.31
N GLU A 185 16.61 -16.90 -4.96
CA GLU A 185 17.99 -16.67 -4.61
C GLU A 185 18.07 -15.43 -3.72
N ILE A 186 18.46 -15.65 -2.45
CA ILE A 186 18.51 -14.60 -1.44
C ILE A 186 19.96 -14.20 -1.25
N ASN A 187 20.26 -12.92 -1.51
CA ASN A 187 21.61 -12.38 -1.38
C ASN A 187 21.70 -11.46 -0.15
N ASN A 188 22.75 -11.62 0.64
CA ASN A 188 23.00 -10.90 1.88
C ASN A 188 21.89 -11.10 2.95
N ASP A 189 21.88 -10.25 3.96
CA ASP A 189 20.92 -10.27 5.06
C ASP A 189 19.57 -9.63 4.66
N PHE A 190 18.94 -10.13 3.57
CA PHE A 190 17.62 -9.63 3.15
C PHE A 190 16.55 -10.25 4.06
N PRO A 191 15.80 -9.45 4.83
CA PRO A 191 14.92 -9.98 5.86
C PRO A 191 13.68 -10.64 5.25
N GLU A 192 13.27 -11.79 5.80
CA GLU A 192 12.15 -12.61 5.33
C GLU A 192 10.83 -11.83 5.21
N TYR A 193 10.54 -10.93 6.16
CA TYR A 193 9.32 -10.11 6.13
C TYR A 193 9.26 -9.12 4.95
N SER A 194 10.37 -8.93 4.23
CA SER A 194 10.45 -8.07 3.04
C SER A 194 10.37 -8.85 1.73
N TYR A 195 10.18 -10.17 1.80
CA TYR A 195 10.03 -10.98 0.59
C TYR A 195 8.74 -10.61 -0.13
N PRO A 196 8.77 -10.40 -1.45
CA PRO A 196 7.57 -10.10 -2.23
C PRO A 196 6.62 -11.31 -2.36
N THR A 197 7.14 -12.52 -2.18
CA THR A 197 6.42 -13.80 -2.17
C THR A 197 7.26 -14.80 -1.36
N ASP A 198 6.74 -16.01 -1.15
CA ASP A 198 7.48 -17.07 -0.45
C ASP A 198 8.82 -17.37 -1.14
N ASP A 199 9.83 -17.76 -0.37
CA ASP A 199 11.14 -18.18 -0.87
C ASP A 199 11.06 -19.42 -1.78
N LYS A 200 10.02 -20.24 -1.60
CA LYS A 200 9.65 -21.38 -2.45
C LYS A 200 8.25 -21.17 -3.01
N LEU A 201 8.20 -20.61 -4.21
CA LEU A 201 6.95 -20.42 -4.92
C LEU A 201 6.55 -21.73 -5.63
N ILE A 202 5.39 -22.27 -5.27
CA ILE A 202 4.83 -23.46 -5.87
C ILE A 202 3.64 -23.09 -6.74
N LEU A 203 3.65 -23.49 -8.01
CA LEU A 203 2.59 -23.21 -8.97
C LEU A 203 2.18 -24.51 -9.69
N LYS A 204 0.97 -24.53 -10.24
CA LYS A 204 0.48 -25.55 -11.18
C LYS A 204 -0.08 -24.86 -12.42
N CYS A 205 -0.10 -25.54 -13.55
CA CYS A 205 -0.80 -25.07 -14.74
C CYS A 205 -2.28 -24.81 -14.42
N GLY A 206 -2.80 -23.65 -14.84
CA GLY A 206 -4.16 -23.22 -14.55
C GLY A 206 -4.32 -22.47 -13.21
N ALA A 207 -3.25 -22.32 -12.44
CA ALA A 207 -3.30 -21.48 -11.24
C ALA A 207 -3.52 -20.01 -11.59
N GLN A 208 -4.47 -19.37 -10.91
CA GLN A 208 -4.62 -17.92 -10.99
C GLN A 208 -3.49 -17.25 -10.25
N VAL A 209 -2.80 -16.34 -10.89
CA VAL A 209 -1.65 -15.61 -10.35
C VAL A 209 -1.83 -14.11 -10.49
N MET A 210 -1.19 -13.37 -9.60
CA MET A 210 -1.09 -11.91 -9.70
C MET A 210 0.39 -11.52 -9.67
N PHE A 211 0.81 -10.68 -10.61
CA PHE A 211 2.17 -10.15 -10.61
C PHE A 211 2.32 -9.12 -9.48
N VAL A 212 3.34 -9.29 -8.66
CA VAL A 212 3.63 -8.39 -7.51
C VAL A 212 4.73 -7.36 -7.83
N LYS A 213 5.14 -7.27 -9.10
CA LYS A 213 6.18 -6.36 -9.57
C LYS A 213 5.93 -5.97 -11.03
N ASN A 214 6.36 -4.75 -11.38
CA ASN A 214 6.37 -4.33 -12.79
C ASN A 214 7.47 -5.03 -13.56
N ASP A 215 7.18 -5.35 -14.83
CA ASP A 215 8.19 -5.84 -15.75
C ASP A 215 9.24 -4.77 -16.03
N SER A 216 10.49 -5.08 -15.69
CA SER A 216 11.63 -4.19 -15.92
C SER A 216 12.19 -4.26 -17.35
N SER A 217 11.73 -5.21 -18.17
CA SER A 217 12.14 -5.34 -19.55
C SER A 217 11.58 -4.22 -20.43
N SER A 218 12.15 -4.05 -21.63
CA SER A 218 11.66 -3.09 -22.62
C SER A 218 10.25 -3.41 -23.12
N GLU A 219 9.85 -4.70 -23.06
CA GLU A 219 8.58 -5.18 -23.59
C GLU A 219 7.37 -4.87 -22.71
N LYS A 220 7.58 -4.59 -21.41
CA LYS A 220 6.51 -4.24 -20.44
C LYS A 220 5.32 -5.18 -20.47
N ARG A 221 5.55 -6.49 -20.54
CA ARG A 221 4.51 -7.52 -20.72
C ARG A 221 3.52 -7.59 -19.55
N TYR A 222 3.96 -7.24 -18.35
CA TYR A 222 3.14 -7.26 -17.14
C TYR A 222 3.45 -6.07 -16.22
N TYR A 223 2.52 -5.81 -15.33
CA TYR A 223 2.63 -4.76 -14.30
C TYR A 223 2.17 -5.33 -12.96
N ASN A 224 2.54 -4.65 -11.88
CA ASN A 224 2.09 -4.99 -10.52
C ASN A 224 0.56 -4.96 -10.43
N GLY A 225 -0.05 -6.05 -9.96
CA GLY A 225 -1.50 -6.23 -9.90
C GLY A 225 -2.12 -6.87 -11.14
N LYS A 226 -1.36 -7.13 -12.24
CA LYS A 226 -1.88 -7.87 -13.40
C LYS A 226 -2.18 -9.32 -13.01
N ILE A 227 -3.42 -9.73 -13.27
CA ILE A 227 -3.88 -11.09 -13.04
C ILE A 227 -3.69 -11.92 -14.31
N GLY A 228 -3.32 -13.19 -14.14
CA GLY A 228 -3.15 -14.17 -15.21
C GLY A 228 -3.44 -15.60 -14.74
N LYS A 229 -3.36 -16.53 -15.66
CA LYS A 229 -3.42 -17.99 -15.42
C LYS A 229 -2.22 -18.66 -16.05
#